data_43431d8d2584aa797326a431ec6259fd
#
_entry.id   43431d8d2584aa797326a431ec6259fd
#
_cell.length_a   1.000
_cell.length_b   1.000
_cell.length_c   1.000
_cell.angle_alpha   90.00
_cell.angle_beta   90.00
_cell.angle_gamma   90.00
#
_symmetry.space_group_name_H-M   'P 1'
#
loop_
_entity.id
_entity.type
_entity.pdbx_description
1 polymer ?
#
loop_
_entity_poly.entity_id
_entity_poly.type
_entity_poly.pdbx_seq_one_letter_code
_entity_poly.pdbx_strand_id
1 'polypeptide(L)'
;SVRVNDWTTEWTYLDVIEVVSGAGANLDCIMLPKVQGPEQIRALDMLLTQVEKAEGLDVGRIGIEAQIENAMGLTMVDEIAAASPRVETIIFGPADFMASINMKSLVVGEQPPGYDVGDAYHYILMRILMAARAYDKQAIDGPYLQIKDLDGYTRVAERSAALGFDGKWVLHPDQIAAANEIFSPRQDDYDHAELILDAYEWYTSAAGGARGAAMLGDEMIDEAS
;
A
#
# COMPACT_ATOMS: atom_id res chain seq x y z
N SER A 1 2.98 -6.42 11.31
CA SER A 1 4.28 -6.35 10.61
C SER A 1 5.36 -5.72 11.48
N VAL A 2 6.64 -5.91 11.10
CA VAL A 2 7.81 -5.31 11.76
C VAL A 2 8.71 -4.68 10.70
N ARG A 3 9.11 -3.41 10.90
CA ARG A 3 10.07 -2.74 10.03
C ARG A 3 11.49 -3.06 10.49
N VAL A 4 12.30 -3.59 9.59
CA VAL A 4 13.72 -3.86 9.79
C VAL A 4 14.60 -2.70 9.31
N ASN A 5 15.91 -2.76 9.54
CA ASN A 5 16.86 -1.85 8.93
C ASN A 5 17.00 -2.11 7.42
N ASP A 6 17.44 -1.11 6.66
CA ASP A 6 17.63 -1.26 5.22
C ASP A 6 18.96 -1.98 4.88
N TRP A 7 19.06 -2.49 3.63
CA TRP A 7 20.21 -3.26 3.15
C TRP A 7 21.54 -2.50 3.09
N THR A 8 21.55 -1.20 3.35
CA THR A 8 22.82 -0.43 3.41
C THR A 8 23.47 -0.53 4.79
N THR A 9 22.77 -1.12 5.76
CA THR A 9 23.29 -1.36 7.11
C THR A 9 23.79 -2.81 7.27
N GLU A 10 24.58 -3.05 8.29
CA GLU A 10 25.02 -4.38 8.69
C GLU A 10 23.97 -5.18 9.49
N TRP A 11 22.81 -4.60 9.77
CA TRP A 11 21.83 -5.19 10.71
C TRP A 11 20.64 -5.89 10.06
N THR A 12 20.30 -5.58 8.81
CA THR A 12 19.07 -6.08 8.14
C THR A 12 18.86 -7.58 8.30
N TYR A 13 19.90 -8.37 8.03
CA TYR A 13 19.80 -9.84 8.13
C TYR A 13 19.63 -10.31 9.56
N LEU A 14 20.28 -9.64 10.53
CA LEU A 14 20.13 -9.95 11.96
C LEU A 14 18.72 -9.63 12.44
N ASP A 15 18.18 -8.46 12.07
CA ASP A 15 16.81 -8.07 12.41
C ASP A 15 15.81 -9.13 11.92
N VAL A 16 15.96 -9.58 10.66
CA VAL A 16 15.07 -10.60 10.09
C VAL A 16 15.16 -11.91 10.85
N ILE A 17 16.37 -12.39 11.13
CA ILE A 17 16.57 -13.63 11.88
C ILE A 17 15.95 -13.50 13.28
N GLU A 18 16.29 -12.44 14.01
CA GLU A 18 15.86 -12.26 15.41
C GLU A 18 14.33 -12.11 15.51
N VAL A 19 13.72 -11.30 14.63
CA VAL A 19 12.27 -11.09 14.62
C VAL A 19 11.52 -12.36 14.23
N VAL A 20 11.96 -13.07 13.20
CA VAL A 20 11.28 -14.29 12.74
C VAL A 20 11.47 -15.43 13.76
N SER A 21 12.67 -15.61 14.31
CA SER A 21 12.90 -16.63 15.36
C SER A 21 12.11 -16.34 16.64
N GLY A 22 11.92 -15.04 16.98
CA GLY A 22 11.22 -14.65 18.20
C GLY A 22 9.70 -14.60 18.07
N ALA A 23 9.16 -14.24 16.92
CA ALA A 23 7.75 -13.93 16.73
C ALA A 23 7.12 -14.51 15.45
N GLY A 24 7.84 -15.29 14.65
CA GLY A 24 7.43 -15.72 13.32
C GLY A 24 6.06 -16.39 13.26
N ALA A 25 5.65 -17.13 14.31
CA ALA A 25 4.31 -17.72 14.39
C ALA A 25 3.16 -16.68 14.41
N ASN A 26 3.45 -15.45 14.85
CA ASN A 26 2.49 -14.35 14.99
C ASN A 26 2.84 -13.15 14.09
N LEU A 27 3.80 -13.30 13.19
CA LEU A 27 4.26 -12.26 12.28
C LEU A 27 3.65 -12.50 10.90
N ASP A 28 2.98 -11.50 10.34
CA ASP A 28 2.43 -11.58 8.99
C ASP A 28 3.44 -11.10 7.96
N CYS A 29 4.05 -9.92 8.17
CA CYS A 29 4.94 -9.27 7.20
C CYS A 29 6.21 -8.69 7.85
N ILE A 30 7.26 -8.62 7.04
CA ILE A 30 8.43 -7.77 7.28
C ILE A 30 8.34 -6.56 6.36
N MET A 31 8.44 -5.35 6.94
CA MET A 31 8.55 -4.10 6.19
C MET A 31 10.02 -3.79 5.91
N LEU A 32 10.37 -3.77 4.62
CA LEU A 32 11.71 -3.40 4.15
C LEU A 32 11.72 -1.93 3.74
N PRO A 33 12.48 -1.07 4.44
CA PRO A 33 12.60 0.34 4.08
C PRO A 33 13.60 0.55 2.93
N LYS A 34 13.53 1.73 2.29
CA LYS A 34 14.48 2.25 1.29
C LYS A 34 14.75 1.30 0.13
N VAL A 35 13.73 0.58 -0.30
CA VAL A 35 13.85 -0.33 -1.45
C VAL A 35 14.18 0.46 -2.71
N GLN A 36 15.22 0.02 -3.42
CA GLN A 36 15.71 0.67 -4.65
C GLN A 36 15.58 -0.21 -5.89
N GLY A 37 15.41 -1.53 -5.70
CA GLY A 37 15.29 -2.45 -6.82
C GLY A 37 14.81 -3.83 -6.40
N PRO A 38 14.41 -4.67 -7.40
CA PRO A 38 13.85 -6.01 -7.17
C PRO A 38 14.82 -6.99 -6.52
N GLU A 39 16.13 -6.77 -6.67
CA GLU A 39 17.17 -7.63 -6.07
C GLU A 39 17.13 -7.61 -4.54
N GLN A 40 16.76 -6.48 -3.95
CA GLN A 40 16.63 -6.34 -2.49
C GLN A 40 15.44 -7.14 -1.95
N ILE A 41 14.34 -7.17 -2.69
CA ILE A 41 13.17 -7.99 -2.37
C ILE A 41 13.51 -9.48 -2.49
N ARG A 42 14.18 -9.88 -3.58
CA ARG A 42 14.59 -11.28 -3.78
C ARG A 42 15.58 -11.76 -2.72
N ALA A 43 16.48 -10.89 -2.28
CA ALA A 43 17.41 -11.20 -1.18
C ALA A 43 16.64 -11.44 0.14
N LEU A 44 15.64 -10.60 0.45
CA LEU A 44 14.80 -10.78 1.63
C LEU A 44 13.96 -12.06 1.52
N ASP A 45 13.38 -12.38 0.38
CA ASP A 45 12.63 -13.61 0.15
C ASP A 45 13.49 -14.86 0.39
N MET A 46 14.71 -14.88 -0.13
CA MET A 46 15.65 -15.99 0.13
C MET A 46 15.99 -16.12 1.61
N LEU A 47 16.24 -15.01 2.30
CA LEU A 47 16.53 -15.00 3.73
C LEU A 47 15.33 -15.50 4.54
N LEU A 48 14.13 -14.99 4.28
CA LEU A 48 12.90 -15.43 4.92
C LEU A 48 12.67 -16.92 4.73
N THR A 49 12.86 -17.43 3.51
CA THR A 49 12.75 -18.86 3.20
C THR A 49 13.70 -19.72 4.03
N GLN A 50 14.93 -19.25 4.26
CA GLN A 50 15.90 -19.99 5.09
C GLN A 50 15.51 -19.97 6.57
N VAL A 51 15.08 -18.81 7.08
CA VAL A 51 14.71 -18.66 8.49
C VAL A 51 13.40 -19.41 8.79
N GLU A 52 12.39 -19.33 7.93
CA GLU A 52 11.14 -20.10 8.06
C GLU A 52 11.43 -21.61 8.16
N LYS A 53 12.31 -22.14 7.30
CA LYS A 53 12.73 -23.55 7.38
C LYS A 53 13.44 -23.89 8.68
N ALA A 54 14.32 -23.00 9.16
CA ALA A 54 15.07 -23.22 10.41
C ALA A 54 14.15 -23.22 11.62
N GLU A 55 13.10 -22.38 11.62
CA GLU A 55 12.12 -22.26 12.69
C GLU A 55 10.91 -23.21 12.55
N GLY A 56 10.87 -24.04 11.49
CA GLY A 56 9.77 -24.98 11.25
C GLY A 56 8.46 -24.31 10.87
N LEU A 57 8.51 -23.13 10.30
CA LEU A 57 7.36 -22.40 9.75
C LEU A 57 7.09 -22.83 8.29
N ASP A 58 5.86 -22.62 7.83
CA ASP A 58 5.51 -22.80 6.43
C ASP A 58 6.26 -21.79 5.57
N VAL A 59 6.96 -22.29 4.55
CA VAL A 59 7.70 -21.43 3.61
C VAL A 59 6.74 -20.58 2.80
N GLY A 60 6.99 -19.27 2.79
CA GLY A 60 6.14 -18.30 2.12
C GLY A 60 5.06 -17.69 3.01
N ARG A 61 5.03 -18.06 4.29
CA ARG A 61 4.06 -17.54 5.26
C ARG A 61 4.25 -16.07 5.56
N ILE A 62 5.51 -15.61 5.67
CA ILE A 62 5.81 -14.22 6.01
C ILE A 62 5.89 -13.41 4.72
N GLY A 63 5.03 -12.40 4.63
CA GLY A 63 4.97 -11.45 3.53
C GLY A 63 6.03 -10.36 3.60
N ILE A 64 6.13 -9.57 2.53
CA ILE A 64 7.04 -8.44 2.39
C ILE A 64 6.23 -7.18 2.11
N GLU A 65 6.45 -6.13 2.89
CA GLU A 65 5.98 -4.78 2.63
C GLU A 65 7.16 -3.94 2.12
N ALA A 66 7.08 -3.47 0.88
CA ALA A 66 8.15 -2.71 0.26
C ALA A 66 7.92 -1.20 0.41
N GLN A 67 8.83 -0.49 1.08
CA GLN A 67 8.72 0.95 1.28
C GLN A 67 9.50 1.72 0.22
N ILE A 68 8.79 2.54 -0.57
CA ILE A 68 9.31 3.39 -1.63
C ILE A 68 9.58 4.78 -1.06
N GLU A 69 10.83 5.11 -0.83
CA GLU A 69 11.25 6.36 -0.17
C GLU A 69 12.44 7.05 -0.85
N ASN A 70 12.66 6.74 -2.12
CA ASN A 70 13.66 7.42 -2.92
C ASN A 70 13.33 7.36 -4.43
N ALA A 71 13.97 8.21 -5.21
CA ALA A 71 13.74 8.34 -6.64
C ALA A 71 14.01 7.02 -7.41
N MET A 72 15.06 6.26 -7.03
CA MET A 72 15.38 5.00 -7.67
C MET A 72 14.28 3.97 -7.41
N GLY A 73 13.83 3.82 -6.16
CA GLY A 73 12.73 2.92 -5.80
C GLY A 73 11.44 3.24 -6.57
N LEU A 74 11.10 4.52 -6.75
CA LEU A 74 9.94 4.90 -7.55
C LEU A 74 10.14 4.57 -9.04
N THR A 75 11.35 4.73 -9.57
CA THR A 75 11.66 4.37 -10.96
C THR A 75 11.52 2.87 -11.20
N MET A 76 11.85 2.05 -10.19
CA MET A 76 11.83 0.58 -10.26
C MET A 76 10.59 -0.03 -9.58
N VAL A 77 9.54 0.75 -9.33
CA VAL A 77 8.41 0.30 -8.49
C VAL A 77 7.65 -0.88 -9.12
N ASP A 78 7.54 -0.96 -10.44
CA ASP A 78 6.88 -2.07 -11.13
C ASP A 78 7.67 -3.38 -10.95
N GLU A 79 9.00 -3.32 -11.11
CA GLU A 79 9.89 -4.47 -10.91
C GLU A 79 9.98 -4.89 -9.44
N ILE A 80 9.88 -3.93 -8.52
CA ILE A 80 9.81 -4.21 -7.08
C ILE A 80 8.50 -4.94 -6.75
N ALA A 81 7.37 -4.47 -7.26
CA ALA A 81 6.06 -5.10 -7.03
C ALA A 81 5.99 -6.53 -7.58
N ALA A 82 6.67 -6.79 -8.70
CA ALA A 82 6.74 -8.10 -9.36
C ALA A 82 7.84 -9.02 -8.81
N ALA A 83 8.71 -8.56 -7.90
CA ALA A 83 9.97 -9.23 -7.57
C ALA A 83 9.81 -10.58 -6.87
N SER A 84 8.74 -10.75 -6.09
CA SER A 84 8.43 -11.96 -5.32
C SER A 84 6.93 -12.08 -5.07
N PRO A 85 6.38 -13.30 -5.03
CA PRO A 85 5.00 -13.52 -4.60
C PRO A 85 4.75 -13.11 -3.14
N ARG A 86 5.79 -12.97 -2.31
CA ARG A 86 5.71 -12.49 -0.93
C ARG A 86 5.43 -10.99 -0.80
N VAL A 87 5.61 -10.19 -1.87
CA VAL A 87 5.25 -8.78 -1.82
C VAL A 87 3.75 -8.67 -1.68
N GLU A 88 3.28 -8.10 -0.59
CA GLU A 88 1.85 -7.88 -0.32
C GLU A 88 1.48 -6.41 -0.46
N THR A 89 2.41 -5.53 -0.09
CA THR A 89 2.12 -4.10 0.04
C THR A 89 3.25 -3.25 -0.49
N ILE A 90 2.89 -2.18 -1.21
CA ILE A 90 3.80 -1.10 -1.60
C ILE A 90 3.45 0.14 -0.76
N ILE A 91 4.42 0.65 -0.02
CA ILE A 91 4.22 1.73 0.94
C ILE A 91 4.99 2.98 0.50
N PHE A 92 4.36 4.14 0.56
CA PHE A 92 5.04 5.41 0.31
C PHE A 92 5.78 5.91 1.57
N GLY A 93 7.07 6.23 1.45
CA GLY A 93 7.86 6.87 2.50
C GLY A 93 8.18 8.34 2.18
N PRO A 94 7.28 9.31 2.51
CA PRO A 94 7.37 10.68 2.02
C PRO A 94 8.58 11.46 2.49
N ALA A 95 9.03 11.29 3.73
CA ALA A 95 10.11 12.11 4.31
C ALA A 95 11.45 11.88 3.60
N ASP A 96 11.90 10.62 3.54
CA ASP A 96 13.13 10.25 2.83
C ASP A 96 12.98 10.49 1.32
N PHE A 97 11.78 10.29 0.76
CA PHE A 97 11.52 10.54 -0.66
C PHE A 97 11.74 12.02 -1.02
N MET A 98 11.15 12.95 -0.26
CA MET A 98 11.33 14.39 -0.47
C MET A 98 12.80 14.79 -0.41
N ALA A 99 13.55 14.24 0.55
CA ALA A 99 14.98 14.46 0.66
C ALA A 99 15.73 13.92 -0.57
N SER A 100 15.37 12.74 -1.06
CA SER A 100 16.03 12.09 -2.21
C SER A 100 15.90 12.87 -3.53
N ILE A 101 14.82 13.64 -3.69
CA ILE A 101 14.56 14.46 -4.88
C ILE A 101 14.87 15.95 -4.67
N ASN A 102 15.49 16.31 -3.54
CA ASN A 102 15.80 17.70 -3.16
C ASN A 102 14.55 18.63 -3.16
N MET A 103 13.41 18.14 -2.69
CA MET A 103 12.19 18.94 -2.57
C MET A 103 12.44 20.14 -1.63
N LYS A 104 11.85 21.30 -1.95
CA LYS A 104 12.08 22.55 -1.21
C LYS A 104 11.49 22.56 0.19
N SER A 105 10.47 21.75 0.46
CA SER A 105 9.91 21.52 1.79
C SER A 105 10.13 20.08 2.20
N LEU A 106 10.46 19.85 3.48
CA LEU A 106 10.50 18.52 4.09
C LEU A 106 9.36 18.33 5.09
N VAL A 107 8.34 19.19 5.04
CA VAL A 107 7.13 19.05 5.85
C VAL A 107 6.16 18.13 5.12
N VAL A 108 6.04 16.90 5.60
CA VAL A 108 5.20 15.88 4.99
C VAL A 108 3.72 16.29 5.05
N GLY A 109 3.05 16.26 3.90
CA GLY A 109 1.65 16.61 3.75
C GLY A 109 1.42 18.06 3.31
N GLU A 110 2.46 18.91 3.29
CA GLU A 110 2.39 20.26 2.75
C GLU A 110 2.92 20.35 1.32
N GLN A 111 2.35 21.26 0.53
CA GLN A 111 2.87 21.57 -0.78
C GLN A 111 4.16 22.38 -0.68
N PRO A 112 5.18 22.14 -1.52
CA PRO A 112 6.42 22.91 -1.49
C PRO A 112 6.13 24.38 -1.86
N PRO A 113 6.78 25.35 -1.18
CA PRO A 113 6.62 26.77 -1.48
C PRO A 113 6.90 27.09 -2.95
N GLY A 114 5.99 27.82 -3.59
CA GLY A 114 6.09 28.19 -4.99
C GLY A 114 5.62 27.11 -5.99
N TYR A 115 5.09 26.01 -5.51
CA TYR A 115 4.41 25.02 -6.35
C TYR A 115 2.89 25.18 -6.17
N ASP A 116 2.26 25.88 -7.12
CA ASP A 116 0.84 26.26 -7.09
C ASP A 116 0.03 25.67 -8.27
N VAL A 117 0.62 24.75 -9.02
CA VAL A 117 0.01 24.18 -10.24
C VAL A 117 -0.59 22.78 -10.01
N GLY A 118 -0.85 22.40 -8.77
CA GLY A 118 -1.46 21.13 -8.43
C GLY A 118 -0.90 20.52 -7.16
N ASP A 119 -0.96 19.19 -7.06
CA ASP A 119 -0.39 18.42 -5.93
C ASP A 119 0.96 17.84 -6.34
N ALA A 120 2.03 18.26 -5.65
CA ALA A 120 3.40 17.80 -5.91
C ALA A 120 3.59 16.29 -5.65
N TYR A 121 2.74 15.68 -4.85
CA TYR A 121 2.78 14.25 -4.53
C TYR A 121 1.97 13.39 -5.50
N HIS A 122 1.08 13.98 -6.30
CA HIS A 122 0.13 13.24 -7.12
C HIS A 122 0.81 12.22 -8.05
N TYR A 123 1.84 12.62 -8.76
CA TYR A 123 2.58 11.71 -9.64
C TYR A 123 3.18 10.51 -8.88
N ILE A 124 3.76 10.78 -7.70
CA ILE A 124 4.40 9.76 -6.87
C ILE A 124 3.37 8.75 -6.38
N LEU A 125 2.26 9.26 -5.84
CA LEU A 125 1.15 8.43 -5.34
C LEU A 125 0.55 7.59 -6.46
N MET A 126 0.28 8.17 -7.62
CA MET A 126 -0.28 7.44 -8.76
C MET A 126 0.68 6.37 -9.30
N ARG A 127 1.99 6.62 -9.34
CA ARG A 127 2.97 5.61 -9.75
C ARG A 127 3.01 4.41 -8.81
N ILE A 128 2.96 4.65 -7.51
CA ILE A 128 2.91 3.59 -6.49
C ILE A 128 1.59 2.80 -6.61
N LEU A 129 0.46 3.51 -6.70
CA LEU A 129 -0.85 2.90 -6.82
C LEU A 129 -0.96 2.02 -8.08
N MET A 130 -0.54 2.55 -9.23
CA MET A 130 -0.59 1.80 -10.50
C MET A 130 0.28 0.54 -10.46
N ALA A 131 1.48 0.61 -9.90
CA ALA A 131 2.34 -0.55 -9.72
C ALA A 131 1.71 -1.58 -8.77
N ALA A 132 1.15 -1.13 -7.65
CA ALA A 132 0.46 -2.02 -6.71
C ALA A 132 -0.71 -2.75 -7.39
N ARG A 133 -1.60 -2.03 -8.09
CA ARG A 133 -2.77 -2.63 -8.76
C ARG A 133 -2.39 -3.54 -9.93
N ALA A 134 -1.35 -3.21 -10.71
CA ALA A 134 -0.89 -4.05 -11.82
C ALA A 134 -0.40 -5.43 -11.39
N TYR A 135 -0.01 -5.60 -10.13
CA TYR A 135 0.51 -6.85 -9.57
C TYR A 135 -0.32 -7.38 -8.39
N ASP A 136 -1.57 -6.93 -8.23
CA ASP A 136 -2.50 -7.35 -7.17
C ASP A 136 -1.92 -7.14 -5.76
N LYS A 137 -1.31 -5.95 -5.53
CA LYS A 137 -0.75 -5.56 -4.24
C LYS A 137 -1.56 -4.44 -3.61
N GLN A 138 -1.50 -4.34 -2.29
CA GLN A 138 -2.05 -3.20 -1.56
C GLN A 138 -1.13 -1.97 -1.72
N ALA A 139 -1.74 -0.80 -1.80
CA ALA A 139 -1.05 0.49 -1.79
C ALA A 139 -1.33 1.23 -0.48
N ILE A 140 -0.28 1.53 0.28
CA ILE A 140 -0.40 2.25 1.56
C ILE A 140 0.30 3.60 1.44
N ASP A 141 -0.44 4.67 1.72
CA ASP A 141 0.14 6.02 1.81
C ASP A 141 0.99 6.17 3.08
N GLY A 142 1.98 7.03 3.01
CA GLY A 142 2.95 7.25 4.06
C GLY A 142 2.41 8.02 5.27
N PRO A 143 3.23 8.17 6.31
CA PRO A 143 2.82 8.86 7.54
C PRO A 143 2.61 10.36 7.33
N TYR A 144 1.81 10.95 8.21
CA TYR A 144 1.69 12.40 8.38
C TYR A 144 2.38 12.79 9.69
N LEU A 145 3.44 13.61 9.59
CA LEU A 145 4.37 13.82 10.70
C LEU A 145 3.87 14.82 11.77
N GLN A 146 2.92 15.68 11.43
CA GLN A 146 2.36 16.64 12.38
C GLN A 146 1.26 15.96 13.23
N ILE A 147 1.68 15.17 14.22
CA ILE A 147 0.84 14.27 15.01
C ILE A 147 -0.39 14.96 15.62
N LYS A 148 -0.25 16.22 16.04
CA LYS A 148 -1.32 16.99 16.68
C LYS A 148 -2.30 17.64 15.71
N ASP A 149 -1.96 17.70 14.42
CA ASP A 149 -2.80 18.26 13.36
C ASP A 149 -3.66 17.15 12.75
N LEU A 150 -4.74 16.79 13.43
CA LEU A 150 -5.67 15.76 12.95
C LEU A 150 -6.44 16.22 11.71
N ASP A 151 -6.73 17.50 11.56
CA ASP A 151 -7.39 18.03 10.36
C ASP A 151 -6.50 17.90 9.13
N GLY A 152 -5.20 18.17 9.29
CA GLY A 152 -4.20 17.93 8.24
C GLY A 152 -4.04 16.46 7.90
N TYR A 153 -4.00 15.59 8.90
CA TYR A 153 -3.99 14.14 8.70
C TYR A 153 -5.21 13.67 7.88
N THR A 154 -6.40 14.11 8.30
CA THR A 154 -7.69 13.79 7.63
C THR A 154 -7.65 14.19 6.16
N ARG A 155 -7.30 15.44 5.85
CA ARG A 155 -7.22 15.92 4.44
C ARG A 155 -6.30 15.09 3.56
N VAL A 156 -5.11 14.72 4.07
CA VAL A 156 -4.17 13.91 3.26
C VAL A 156 -4.61 12.45 3.17
N ALA A 157 -5.28 11.91 4.18
CA ALA A 157 -5.85 10.57 4.16
C ALA A 157 -7.03 10.47 3.18
N GLU A 158 -7.96 11.43 3.21
CA GLU A 158 -9.07 11.52 2.25
C GLU A 158 -8.58 11.61 0.81
N ARG A 159 -7.52 12.39 0.55
CA ARG A 159 -6.90 12.45 -0.77
C ARG A 159 -6.41 11.07 -1.23
N SER A 160 -5.72 10.35 -0.37
CA SER A 160 -5.16 9.03 -0.71
C SER A 160 -6.28 7.99 -0.90
N ALA A 161 -7.30 8.01 -0.05
CA ALA A 161 -8.47 7.15 -0.20
C ALA A 161 -9.22 7.43 -1.52
N ALA A 162 -9.42 8.70 -1.86
CA ALA A 162 -10.05 9.12 -3.13
C ALA A 162 -9.25 8.69 -4.37
N LEU A 163 -7.93 8.53 -4.28
CA LEU A 163 -7.10 7.97 -5.34
C LEU A 163 -7.20 6.45 -5.45
N GLY A 164 -7.68 5.76 -4.41
CA GLY A 164 -7.83 4.31 -4.38
C GLY A 164 -6.76 3.59 -3.53
N PHE A 165 -6.07 4.28 -2.62
CA PHE A 165 -5.19 3.62 -1.65
C PHE A 165 -5.99 2.80 -0.65
N ASP A 166 -5.41 1.68 -0.19
CA ASP A 166 -6.05 0.76 0.76
C ASP A 166 -5.90 1.21 2.21
N GLY A 167 -4.97 2.12 2.49
CA GLY A 167 -4.71 2.61 3.83
C GLY A 167 -3.64 3.69 3.88
N LYS A 168 -3.38 4.12 5.11
CA LYS A 168 -2.36 5.12 5.42
C LYS A 168 -1.64 4.78 6.70
N TRP A 169 -0.34 4.98 6.73
CA TRP A 169 0.46 4.77 7.92
C TRP A 169 0.12 5.79 9.01
N VAL A 170 -0.19 5.31 10.21
CA VAL A 170 -0.42 6.13 11.41
C VAL A 170 0.81 6.14 12.32
N LEU A 171 1.15 7.29 12.88
CA LEU A 171 2.27 7.47 13.82
C LEU A 171 1.82 7.60 15.26
N HIS A 172 0.55 7.89 15.50
CA HIS A 172 0.01 8.13 16.83
C HIS A 172 -1.39 7.53 16.98
N PRO A 173 -1.73 7.00 18.16
CA PRO A 173 -3.06 6.43 18.38
C PRO A 173 -4.23 7.36 18.04
N ASP A 174 -4.08 8.66 18.22
CA ASP A 174 -5.12 9.66 17.89
C ASP A 174 -5.49 9.69 16.39
N GLN A 175 -4.60 9.22 15.51
CA GLN A 175 -4.85 9.13 14.07
C GLN A 175 -5.65 7.88 13.67
N ILE A 176 -5.74 6.86 14.53
CA ILE A 176 -6.33 5.55 14.20
C ILE A 176 -7.82 5.68 13.86
N ALA A 177 -8.57 6.43 14.66
CA ALA A 177 -10.02 6.58 14.44
C ALA A 177 -10.32 7.20 13.07
N ALA A 178 -9.62 8.29 12.73
CA ALA A 178 -9.77 8.94 11.43
C ALA A 178 -9.33 8.03 10.27
N ALA A 179 -8.21 7.30 10.43
CA ALA A 179 -7.77 6.34 9.41
C ALA A 179 -8.82 5.26 9.15
N ASN A 180 -9.34 4.64 10.20
CA ASN A 180 -10.35 3.60 10.09
C ASN A 180 -11.64 4.10 9.43
N GLU A 181 -12.09 5.32 9.77
CA GLU A 181 -13.27 5.91 9.17
C GLU A 181 -13.09 6.17 7.67
N ILE A 182 -11.93 6.73 7.27
CA ILE A 182 -11.67 7.14 5.89
C ILE A 182 -11.44 5.94 4.96
N PHE A 183 -10.73 4.92 5.42
CA PHE A 183 -10.39 3.75 4.60
C PHE A 183 -11.34 2.57 4.75
N SER A 184 -12.38 2.69 5.58
CA SER A 184 -13.47 1.71 5.63
C SER A 184 -14.54 2.05 4.60
N PRO A 185 -15.09 1.07 3.88
CA PRO A 185 -16.23 1.32 3.00
C PRO A 185 -17.44 1.79 3.83
N ARG A 186 -18.17 2.75 3.30
CA ARG A 186 -19.42 3.18 3.92
C ARG A 186 -20.47 2.07 3.75
N GLN A 187 -21.35 1.91 4.71
CA GLN A 187 -22.39 0.88 4.64
C GLN A 187 -23.27 1.03 3.40
N ASP A 188 -23.64 2.28 3.06
CA ASP A 188 -24.47 2.55 1.88
C ASP A 188 -23.76 2.15 0.57
N ASP A 189 -22.44 2.37 0.47
CA ASP A 189 -21.65 2.01 -0.71
C ASP A 189 -21.52 0.47 -0.82
N TYR A 190 -21.35 -0.21 0.33
CA TYR A 190 -21.31 -1.67 0.40
C TYR A 190 -22.65 -2.29 -0.02
N ASP A 191 -23.76 -1.80 0.54
CA ASP A 191 -25.11 -2.29 0.22
C ASP A 191 -25.44 -2.06 -1.27
N HIS A 192 -25.00 -0.94 -1.84
CA HIS A 192 -25.17 -0.64 -3.26
C HIS A 192 -24.32 -1.57 -4.14
N ALA A 193 -23.08 -1.83 -3.75
CA ALA A 193 -22.21 -2.78 -4.49
C ALA A 193 -22.78 -4.20 -4.48
N GLU A 194 -23.32 -4.69 -3.34
CA GLU A 194 -24.00 -5.98 -3.29
C GLU A 194 -25.21 -6.03 -4.24
N LEU A 195 -26.01 -4.96 -4.27
CA LEU A 195 -27.16 -4.86 -5.18
C LEU A 195 -26.73 -4.91 -6.66
N ILE A 196 -25.62 -4.23 -7.02
CA ILE A 196 -25.05 -4.28 -8.38
C ILE A 196 -24.62 -5.70 -8.72
N LEU A 197 -23.87 -6.37 -7.83
CA LEU A 197 -23.37 -7.73 -8.04
C LEU A 197 -24.50 -8.72 -8.24
N ASP A 198 -25.53 -8.70 -7.37
CA ASP A 198 -26.70 -9.57 -7.47
C ASP A 198 -27.46 -9.33 -8.79
N ALA A 199 -27.67 -8.08 -9.17
CA ALA A 199 -28.34 -7.72 -10.41
C ALA A 199 -27.52 -8.17 -11.63
N TYR A 200 -26.21 -7.96 -11.62
CA TYR A 200 -25.33 -8.35 -12.74
C TYR A 200 -25.25 -9.87 -12.89
N GLU A 201 -25.14 -10.63 -11.79
CA GLU A 201 -25.19 -12.08 -11.80
C GLU A 201 -26.51 -12.58 -12.43
N TRP A 202 -27.64 -11.98 -12.06
CA TRP A 202 -28.94 -12.36 -12.64
C TRP A 202 -29.00 -12.06 -14.14
N TYR A 203 -28.60 -10.83 -14.59
CA TYR A 203 -28.68 -10.43 -16.00
C TYR A 203 -27.73 -11.21 -16.91
N THR A 204 -26.58 -11.64 -16.42
CA THR A 204 -25.59 -12.46 -17.15
C THR A 204 -26.02 -13.93 -17.23
N SER A 205 -26.91 -14.39 -16.33
CA SER A 205 -27.46 -15.74 -16.37
C SER A 205 -28.34 -15.98 -17.59
N ALA A 206 -28.57 -17.24 -17.94
CA ALA A 206 -29.51 -17.64 -19.01
C ALA A 206 -30.93 -17.12 -18.75
N ALA A 207 -31.36 -17.11 -17.48
CA ALA A 207 -32.70 -16.64 -17.07
C ALA A 207 -32.86 -15.13 -17.25
N GLY A 208 -31.78 -14.34 -17.00
CA GLY A 208 -31.73 -12.89 -17.21
C GLY A 208 -31.47 -12.47 -18.63
N GLY A 209 -31.26 -13.41 -19.56
CA GLY A 209 -31.10 -13.16 -20.99
C GLY A 209 -29.64 -13.07 -21.46
N ALA A 210 -28.66 -13.53 -20.65
CA ALA A 210 -27.22 -13.55 -20.95
C ALA A 210 -26.70 -12.20 -21.46
N ARG A 211 -27.02 -11.11 -20.76
CA ARG A 211 -26.66 -9.73 -21.14
C ARG A 211 -25.38 -9.32 -20.47
N GLY A 212 -24.41 -8.79 -21.23
CA GLY A 212 -23.16 -8.26 -20.71
C GLY A 212 -23.29 -6.86 -20.08
N ALA A 213 -24.41 -6.17 -20.30
CA ALA A 213 -24.74 -4.89 -19.66
C ALA A 213 -26.24 -4.78 -19.47
N ALA A 214 -26.69 -4.11 -18.42
CA ALA A 214 -28.11 -3.94 -18.08
C ALA A 214 -28.35 -2.61 -17.37
N MET A 215 -29.62 -2.22 -17.23
CA MET A 215 -30.01 -1.06 -16.43
C MET A 215 -30.48 -1.53 -15.06
N LEU A 216 -29.91 -0.97 -14.00
CA LEU A 216 -30.37 -1.08 -12.62
C LEU A 216 -30.95 0.28 -12.21
N GLY A 217 -32.29 0.43 -12.33
CA GLY A 217 -32.91 1.75 -12.25
C GLY A 217 -32.40 2.66 -13.38
N ASP A 218 -31.80 3.78 -13.00
CA ASP A 218 -31.22 4.77 -13.94
C ASP A 218 -29.72 4.56 -14.19
N GLU A 219 -29.12 3.56 -13.57
CA GLU A 219 -27.68 3.23 -13.66
C GLU A 219 -27.47 2.09 -14.66
N MET A 220 -26.48 2.26 -15.55
CA MET A 220 -26.00 1.18 -16.41
C MET A 220 -24.94 0.38 -15.65
N ILE A 221 -25.16 -0.92 -15.53
CA ILE A 221 -24.22 -1.85 -14.89
C ILE A 221 -23.65 -2.81 -15.92
N ASP A 222 -22.34 -3.08 -15.80
CA ASP A 222 -21.60 -4.06 -16.57
C ASP A 222 -20.46 -4.65 -15.74
N GLU A 223 -19.52 -5.35 -16.36
CA GLU A 223 -18.38 -5.97 -15.67
C GLU A 223 -17.45 -4.93 -14.98
N ALA A 224 -17.53 -3.66 -15.32
CA ALA A 224 -16.71 -2.59 -14.77
C ALA A 224 -17.39 -1.83 -13.61
N SER A 225 -18.65 -2.18 -13.27
CA SER A 225 -19.43 -1.47 -12.25
C SER A 225 -19.08 -1.85 -10.83
#